data_d210dd9851fd93d6473b5eb05660cbbe
#
_entry.id   d210dd9851fd93d6473b5eb05660cbbe
#
_cell.length_a   1.000
_cell.length_b   1.000
_cell.length_c   1.000
_cell.angle_alpha   90.00
_cell.angle_beta   90.00
_cell.angle_gamma   90.00
#
_symmetry.space_group_name_H-M   'P 1'
#
loop_
_entity.id
_entity.type
_entity.pdbx_description
1 polymer ?
#
loop_
_entity_poly.entity_id
_entity_poly.type
_entity_poly.pdbx_seq_one_letter_code
_entity_poly.pdbx_strand_id
1 'polypeptide(L)'
;MPRFLDQNSPQTFNRPVLFIDFEFTGLDVNRHEIIEVAALLTHPPDFTITNSYYAKVIPTHLESADQKALEIVGYDPRKWQDAIPLRQMLLDLSQLAPSCILAGWIVQNEWNFLIAALLAENLPFFFDEKLLEVWSLAYAHFRHDPNMLRLNLKNTCQALGVSVDRHKPDSDIRATYEIFKRLIV
;
A
#
# COMPACT_ATOMS: atom_id res chain seq x y z
N MET A 1 24.75 0.39 -5.16
CA MET A 1 23.43 -0.25 -5.22
C MET A 1 22.84 -0.19 -3.82
N PRO A 2 21.64 0.34 -3.64
CA PRO A 2 20.94 0.21 -2.35
C PRO A 2 20.79 -1.28 -2.04
N ARG A 3 21.12 -1.67 -0.82
CA ARG A 3 20.96 -3.05 -0.37
C ARG A 3 19.67 -3.15 0.42
N PHE A 4 18.86 -4.14 0.13
CA PHE A 4 17.83 -4.60 1.05
C PHE A 4 18.46 -4.99 2.39
N LEU A 5 17.67 -4.98 3.43
CA LEU A 5 18.12 -5.18 4.81
C LEU A 5 19.03 -6.41 4.97
N ASP A 6 20.07 -6.27 5.80
CA ASP A 6 21.08 -7.29 6.07
C ASP A 6 20.43 -8.61 6.58
N GLN A 7 21.08 -9.74 6.27
CA GLN A 7 20.66 -11.09 6.71
C GLN A 7 20.62 -11.27 8.25
N ASN A 8 21.17 -10.30 9.01
CA ASN A 8 21.07 -10.24 10.47
C ASN A 8 19.78 -9.56 10.97
N SER A 9 18.86 -9.20 10.09
CA SER A 9 17.59 -8.61 10.47
C SER A 9 16.70 -9.62 11.23
N PRO A 10 15.70 -9.13 12.03
CA PRO A 10 14.82 -9.98 12.83
C PRO A 10 14.24 -11.13 12.03
N GLN A 11 14.01 -12.28 12.67
CA GLN A 11 13.35 -13.42 12.02
C GLN A 11 12.08 -12.95 11.34
N THR A 12 11.80 -13.48 10.15
CA THR A 12 10.68 -13.06 9.28
C THR A 12 9.35 -12.90 10.04
N PHE A 13 9.05 -13.85 10.94
CA PHE A 13 7.80 -13.86 11.70
C PHE A 13 7.74 -12.85 12.88
N ASN A 14 8.84 -12.13 13.16
CA ASN A 14 8.90 -11.10 14.20
C ASN A 14 8.98 -9.68 13.62
N ARG A 15 8.92 -9.55 12.28
CA ARG A 15 8.98 -8.25 11.62
C ARG A 15 7.63 -7.56 11.64
N PRO A 16 7.61 -6.23 11.81
CA PRO A 16 6.39 -5.47 11.59
C PRO A 16 5.92 -5.63 10.15
N VAL A 17 4.61 -5.58 9.96
CA VAL A 17 3.97 -5.60 8.65
C VAL A 17 3.30 -4.25 8.43
N LEU A 18 3.69 -3.58 7.35
CA LEU A 18 3.10 -2.32 6.91
C LEU A 18 2.12 -2.62 5.77
N PHE A 19 0.82 -2.60 6.09
CA PHE A 19 -0.20 -2.55 5.06
C PHE A 19 -0.16 -1.17 4.44
N ILE A 20 -0.05 -1.09 3.11
CA ILE A 20 0.11 0.16 2.39
C ILE A 20 -0.73 0.17 1.13
N ASP A 21 -1.31 1.32 0.83
CA ASP A 21 -2.11 1.58 -0.36
C ASP A 21 -1.78 2.99 -0.85
N PHE A 22 -1.50 3.12 -2.14
CA PHE A 22 -1.19 4.39 -2.79
C PHE A 22 -2.23 4.71 -3.86
N GLU A 23 -2.51 5.99 -4.01
CA GLU A 23 -3.12 6.50 -5.22
C GLU A 23 -2.07 7.17 -6.10
N PHE A 24 -2.22 7.00 -7.41
CA PHE A 24 -1.24 7.42 -8.40
C PHE A 24 -1.86 8.33 -9.45
N THR A 25 -1.02 9.13 -10.11
CA THR A 25 -1.42 9.88 -11.32
C THR A 25 -1.56 8.98 -12.55
N GLY A 26 -1.34 7.66 -12.42
CA GLY A 26 -1.42 6.62 -13.44
C GLY A 26 -0.51 5.44 -13.08
N LEU A 27 -0.44 4.41 -13.92
CA LEU A 27 0.22 3.14 -13.56
C LEU A 27 1.61 2.92 -14.18
N ASP A 28 2.13 3.87 -14.95
CA ASP A 28 3.50 3.78 -15.48
C ASP A 28 4.47 4.42 -14.48
N VAL A 29 5.25 3.62 -13.78
CA VAL A 29 6.21 4.05 -12.76
C VAL A 29 7.29 5.02 -13.26
N ASN A 30 7.53 5.08 -14.57
CA ASN A 30 8.51 5.99 -15.15
C ASN A 30 7.93 7.37 -15.49
N ARG A 31 6.60 7.54 -15.38
CA ARG A 31 5.89 8.73 -15.81
C ARG A 31 4.96 9.31 -14.75
N HIS A 32 4.45 8.44 -13.90
CA HIS A 32 3.40 8.80 -12.96
C HIS A 32 3.91 8.87 -11.53
N GLU A 33 3.17 9.54 -10.67
CA GLU A 33 3.56 9.89 -9.32
C GLU A 33 2.61 9.33 -8.28
N ILE A 34 3.12 9.09 -7.07
CA ILE A 34 2.30 8.87 -5.88
C ILE A 34 1.70 10.21 -5.46
N ILE A 35 0.38 10.28 -5.31
CA ILE A 35 -0.31 11.50 -4.88
C ILE A 35 -1.11 11.34 -3.57
N GLU A 36 -1.30 10.11 -3.10
CA GLU A 36 -1.94 9.85 -1.81
C GLU A 36 -1.42 8.54 -1.24
N VAL A 37 -1.36 8.43 0.08
CA VAL A 37 -0.91 7.24 0.81
C VAL A 37 -1.75 7.00 2.03
N ALA A 38 -2.12 5.74 2.25
CA ALA A 38 -2.59 5.24 3.54
C ALA A 38 -1.77 4.03 3.97
N ALA A 39 -1.44 3.94 5.24
CA ALA A 39 -0.69 2.82 5.79
C ALA A 39 -1.12 2.46 7.21
N LEU A 40 -1.07 1.16 7.52
CA LEU A 40 -1.35 0.60 8.84
C LEU A 40 -0.17 -0.25 9.29
N LEU A 41 0.45 0.13 10.40
CA LEU A 41 1.53 -0.65 11.00
C LEU A 41 0.94 -1.70 11.94
N THR A 42 1.35 -2.95 11.73
CA THR A 42 0.92 -4.08 12.56
C THR A 42 2.12 -4.92 12.99
N HIS A 43 1.94 -5.71 14.05
CA HIS A 43 2.98 -6.61 14.55
C HIS A 43 2.45 -8.04 14.72
N PRO A 44 3.23 -9.05 14.29
CA PRO A 44 2.94 -10.44 14.61
C PRO A 44 2.98 -10.70 16.14
N PRO A 45 2.34 -11.76 16.64
CA PRO A 45 1.56 -12.73 15.88
C PRO A 45 0.13 -12.28 15.58
N ASP A 46 -0.42 -11.33 16.33
CA ASP A 46 -1.83 -10.98 16.28
C ASP A 46 -2.16 -9.95 15.21
N PHE A 47 -1.15 -9.34 14.61
CA PHE A 47 -1.29 -8.27 13.61
C PHE A 47 -2.18 -7.12 14.11
N THR A 48 -2.08 -6.77 15.39
CA THR A 48 -2.78 -5.62 15.94
C THR A 48 -2.24 -4.34 15.32
N ILE A 49 -3.12 -3.43 14.90
CA ILE A 49 -2.73 -2.12 14.39
C ILE A 49 -2.15 -1.31 15.56
N THR A 50 -0.88 -0.93 15.45
CA THR A 50 -0.18 -0.13 16.46
C THR A 50 -0.02 1.32 16.05
N ASN A 51 -0.07 1.60 14.75
CA ASN A 51 -0.02 2.96 14.23
C ASN A 51 -0.69 3.03 12.84
N SER A 52 -1.02 4.23 12.40
CA SER A 52 -1.56 4.51 11.07
C SER A 52 -0.94 5.79 10.52
N TYR A 53 -0.86 5.86 9.20
CA TYR A 53 -0.37 7.03 8.47
C TYR A 53 -1.28 7.33 7.30
N TYR A 54 -1.54 8.59 7.06
CA TYR A 54 -2.25 9.07 5.89
C TYR A 54 -1.68 10.43 5.48
N ALA A 55 -1.38 10.58 4.19
CA ALA A 55 -0.97 11.86 3.64
C ALA A 55 -1.36 11.98 2.17
N LYS A 56 -1.58 13.21 1.74
CA LYS A 56 -1.57 13.60 0.33
C LYS A 56 -0.18 14.07 -0.03
N VAL A 57 0.24 13.75 -1.26
CA VAL A 57 1.56 14.09 -1.77
C VAL A 57 1.41 15.08 -2.91
N ILE A 58 2.26 16.11 -2.92
CA ILE A 58 2.26 17.15 -3.94
C ILE A 58 2.69 16.52 -5.27
N PRO A 59 1.82 16.47 -6.30
CA PRO A 59 2.27 16.06 -7.63
C PRO A 59 3.13 17.15 -8.27
N THR A 60 4.19 16.75 -8.95
CA THR A 60 5.14 17.66 -9.58
C THR A 60 5.10 17.63 -11.12
N HIS A 61 4.47 16.59 -11.69
CA HIS A 61 4.36 16.34 -13.14
C HIS A 61 2.93 16.01 -13.60
N LEU A 62 1.98 16.89 -13.26
CA LEU A 62 0.58 16.69 -13.64
C LEU A 62 0.35 16.66 -15.16
N GLU A 63 1.28 17.23 -15.96
CA GLU A 63 1.23 17.18 -17.41
C GLU A 63 1.39 15.77 -17.98
N SER A 64 1.96 14.83 -17.21
CA SER A 64 2.11 13.43 -17.59
C SER A 64 1.01 12.53 -17.04
N ALA A 65 0.13 13.07 -16.18
CA ALA A 65 -0.90 12.31 -15.50
C ALA A 65 -1.94 11.70 -16.45
N ASP A 66 -2.41 10.52 -16.10
CA ASP A 66 -3.60 9.92 -16.74
C ASP A 66 -4.86 10.59 -16.19
N GLN A 67 -5.60 11.26 -17.06
CA GLN A 67 -6.82 11.97 -16.69
C GLN A 67 -7.84 11.06 -16.00
N LYS A 68 -7.96 9.79 -16.45
CA LYS A 68 -8.86 8.82 -15.85
C LYS A 68 -8.43 8.42 -14.44
N ALA A 69 -7.11 8.31 -14.20
CA ALA A 69 -6.59 8.05 -12.87
C ALA A 69 -6.93 9.21 -11.91
N LEU A 70 -6.70 10.45 -12.33
CA LEU A 70 -7.06 11.64 -11.55
C LEU A 70 -8.57 11.72 -11.24
N GLU A 71 -9.42 11.34 -12.19
CA GLU A 71 -10.87 11.28 -11.99
C GLU A 71 -11.27 10.21 -10.96
N ILE A 72 -10.63 9.03 -10.99
CA ILE A 72 -10.88 7.93 -10.05
C ILE A 72 -10.50 8.33 -8.63
N VAL A 73 -9.32 8.93 -8.46
CA VAL A 73 -8.83 9.44 -7.16
C VAL A 73 -9.65 10.66 -6.69
N GLY A 74 -10.30 11.35 -7.62
CA GLY A 74 -11.02 12.60 -7.34
C GLY A 74 -10.07 13.75 -7.01
N TYR A 75 -8.91 13.78 -7.73
CA TYR A 75 -7.91 14.84 -7.58
C TYR A 75 -8.53 16.22 -7.84
N ASP A 76 -8.35 17.11 -6.89
CA ASP A 76 -8.73 18.53 -6.95
C ASP A 76 -7.66 19.34 -6.22
N PRO A 77 -6.97 20.28 -6.86
CA PRO A 77 -5.94 21.09 -6.20
C PRO A 77 -6.39 21.73 -4.88
N ARG A 78 -7.67 22.07 -4.76
CA ARG A 78 -8.25 22.63 -3.52
C ARG A 78 -8.26 21.64 -2.37
N LYS A 79 -8.32 20.33 -2.66
CA LYS A 79 -8.28 19.25 -1.68
C LYS A 79 -6.85 18.78 -1.38
N TRP A 80 -5.86 19.27 -2.13
CA TRP A 80 -4.44 18.96 -1.97
C TRP A 80 -3.64 20.13 -1.37
N GLN A 81 -4.32 21.09 -0.72
CA GLN A 81 -3.65 22.25 -0.10
C GLN A 81 -2.74 21.87 1.06
N ASP A 82 -3.08 20.79 1.80
CA ASP A 82 -2.29 20.27 2.91
C ASP A 82 -1.36 19.11 2.49
N ALA A 83 -1.16 18.92 1.18
CA ALA A 83 -0.27 17.87 0.66
C ALA A 83 1.20 18.18 1.01
N ILE A 84 1.94 17.12 1.31
CA ILE A 84 3.36 17.20 1.67
C ILE A 84 4.27 16.82 0.50
N PRO A 85 5.54 17.23 0.50
CA PRO A 85 6.50 16.75 -0.48
C PRO A 85 6.69 15.24 -0.43
N LEU A 86 6.93 14.61 -1.59
CA LEU A 86 7.21 13.17 -1.70
C LEU A 86 8.30 12.73 -0.72
N ARG A 87 9.41 13.48 -0.65
CA ARG A 87 10.51 13.18 0.28
C ARG A 87 10.06 13.11 1.74
N GLN A 88 9.18 14.00 2.17
CA GLN A 88 8.67 13.99 3.54
C GLN A 88 7.87 12.73 3.82
N MET A 89 6.97 12.35 2.91
CA MET A 89 6.18 11.12 3.00
C MET A 89 7.09 9.88 3.13
N LEU A 90 8.15 9.79 2.31
CA LEU A 90 9.10 8.67 2.35
C LEU A 90 9.86 8.60 3.69
N LEU A 91 10.27 9.74 4.23
CA LEU A 91 10.93 9.82 5.54
C LEU A 91 9.97 9.42 6.66
N ASP A 92 8.74 9.88 6.64
CA ASP A 92 7.71 9.55 7.62
C ASP A 92 7.44 8.03 7.64
N LEU A 93 7.28 7.42 6.46
CA LEU A 93 7.10 5.96 6.35
C LEU A 93 8.31 5.18 6.86
N SER A 94 9.52 5.67 6.56
CA SER A 94 10.76 5.01 7.02
C SER A 94 10.93 5.05 8.55
N GLN A 95 10.45 6.12 9.18
CA GLN A 95 10.45 6.26 10.64
C GLN A 95 9.33 5.45 11.29
N LEU A 96 8.15 5.41 10.63
CA LEU A 96 6.99 4.66 11.10
C LEU A 96 7.27 3.16 11.14
N ALA A 97 7.87 2.60 10.11
CA ALA A 97 7.95 1.16 9.90
C ALA A 97 9.35 0.70 9.43
N PRO A 98 10.41 0.92 10.23
CA PRO A 98 11.74 0.46 9.85
C PRO A 98 11.79 -1.08 9.78
N SER A 99 12.38 -1.60 8.71
CA SER A 99 12.58 -3.05 8.50
C SER A 99 11.29 -3.87 8.38
N CYS A 100 10.20 -3.24 7.94
CA CYS A 100 8.89 -3.89 7.77
C CYS A 100 8.84 -4.80 6.52
N ILE A 101 7.83 -5.68 6.52
CA ILE A 101 7.34 -6.37 5.33
C ILE A 101 6.16 -5.55 4.79
N LEU A 102 6.15 -5.24 3.50
CA LEU A 102 5.01 -4.56 2.88
C LEU A 102 3.88 -5.55 2.60
N ALA A 103 2.65 -5.13 2.88
CA ALA A 103 1.44 -5.89 2.61
C ALA A 103 0.40 -5.02 1.90
N GLY A 104 -0.41 -5.63 1.03
CA GLY A 104 -1.45 -4.89 0.31
C GLY A 104 -2.28 -5.79 -0.59
N TRP A 105 -3.22 -5.16 -1.30
CA TRP A 105 -4.00 -5.79 -2.36
C TRP A 105 -3.36 -5.48 -3.71
N ILE A 106 -2.67 -6.44 -4.32
CA ILE A 106 -1.78 -6.26 -5.48
C ILE A 106 -0.62 -5.32 -5.11
N VAL A 107 0.00 -5.56 -3.96
CA VAL A 107 1.07 -4.73 -3.36
C VAL A 107 2.30 -4.53 -4.26
N GLN A 108 2.40 -5.24 -5.37
CA GLN A 108 3.47 -5.07 -6.34
C GLN A 108 3.49 -3.67 -6.97
N ASN A 109 2.34 -3.02 -7.13
CA ASN A 109 2.27 -1.65 -7.64
C ASN A 109 2.90 -0.67 -6.64
N GLU A 110 2.49 -0.76 -5.38
CA GLU A 110 3.04 0.04 -4.27
C GLU A 110 4.55 -0.15 -4.16
N TRP A 111 5.00 -1.40 -4.24
CA TRP A 111 6.43 -1.75 -4.25
C TRP A 111 7.19 -1.04 -5.38
N ASN A 112 6.70 -1.11 -6.60
CA ASN A 112 7.38 -0.54 -7.77
C ASN A 112 7.50 0.99 -7.65
N PHE A 113 6.42 1.68 -7.28
CA PHE A 113 6.41 3.12 -7.10
C PHE A 113 7.26 3.57 -5.91
N LEU A 114 7.22 2.83 -4.79
CA LEU A 114 8.01 3.13 -3.60
C LEU A 114 9.51 2.99 -3.86
N ILE A 115 9.94 1.94 -4.56
CA ILE A 115 11.35 1.77 -4.96
C ILE A 115 11.78 2.93 -5.87
N ALA A 116 11.00 3.25 -6.91
CA ALA A 116 11.34 4.34 -7.82
C ALA A 116 11.45 5.67 -7.09
N ALA A 117 10.52 5.96 -6.19
CA ALA A 117 10.52 7.19 -5.39
C ALA A 117 11.74 7.27 -4.45
N LEU A 118 12.08 6.19 -3.74
CA LEU A 118 13.25 6.15 -2.86
C LEU A 118 14.56 6.32 -3.63
N LEU A 119 14.66 5.72 -4.81
CA LEU A 119 15.83 5.89 -5.69
C LEU A 119 15.95 7.33 -6.20
N ALA A 120 14.85 7.94 -6.65
CA ALA A 120 14.82 9.32 -7.12
C ALA A 120 15.25 10.31 -6.04
N GLU A 121 14.82 10.06 -4.79
CA GLU A 121 15.14 10.88 -3.62
C GLU A 121 16.49 10.55 -2.95
N ASN A 122 17.25 9.56 -3.47
CA ASN A 122 18.48 9.05 -2.89
C ASN A 122 18.32 8.64 -1.42
N LEU A 123 17.19 7.99 -1.09
CA LEU A 123 16.90 7.46 0.24
C LEU A 123 17.16 5.95 0.30
N PRO A 124 17.55 5.41 1.47
CA PRO A 124 17.72 3.97 1.65
C PRO A 124 16.36 3.26 1.68
N PHE A 125 16.36 1.99 1.29
CA PHE A 125 15.19 1.15 1.47
C PHE A 125 15.01 0.83 2.97
N PHE A 126 13.78 0.94 3.46
CA PHE A 126 13.42 0.70 4.85
C PHE A 126 12.57 -0.56 5.05
N PHE A 127 12.30 -1.31 4.00
CA PHE A 127 11.45 -2.50 3.98
C PHE A 127 12.20 -3.73 3.45
N ASP A 128 11.63 -4.92 3.69
CA ASP A 128 12.15 -6.20 3.17
C ASP A 128 11.81 -6.38 1.69
N GLU A 129 12.58 -7.20 1.00
CA GLU A 129 12.30 -7.60 -0.38
C GLU A 129 11.08 -8.53 -0.52
N LYS A 130 10.59 -9.09 0.59
CA LYS A 130 9.43 -9.98 0.62
C LYS A 130 8.15 -9.20 0.81
N LEU A 131 7.11 -9.63 0.11
CA LEU A 131 5.79 -9.00 0.14
C LEU A 131 4.76 -9.96 0.73
N LEU A 132 3.79 -9.44 1.45
CA LEU A 132 2.57 -10.15 1.83
C LEU A 132 1.43 -9.72 0.89
N GLU A 133 1.20 -10.54 -0.13
CA GLU A 133 0.17 -10.29 -1.14
C GLU A 133 -1.18 -10.86 -0.70
N VAL A 134 -2.10 -9.99 -0.30
CA VAL A 134 -3.41 -10.38 0.23
C VAL A 134 -4.31 -10.97 -0.85
N TRP A 135 -4.18 -10.53 -2.10
CA TRP A 135 -4.88 -11.13 -3.24
C TRP A 135 -4.55 -12.63 -3.38
N SER A 136 -3.29 -13.01 -3.18
CA SER A 136 -2.86 -14.41 -3.26
C SER A 136 -3.47 -15.28 -2.16
N LEU A 137 -3.63 -14.74 -0.94
CA LEU A 137 -4.34 -15.42 0.14
C LEU A 137 -5.82 -15.58 -0.19
N ALA A 138 -6.45 -14.53 -0.70
CA ALA A 138 -7.84 -14.59 -1.14
C ALA A 138 -8.03 -15.58 -2.29
N TYR A 139 -7.11 -15.63 -3.26
CA TYR A 139 -7.14 -16.63 -4.33
C TYR A 139 -7.08 -18.05 -3.76
N ALA A 140 -6.17 -18.33 -2.85
CA ALA A 140 -6.05 -19.65 -2.22
C ALA A 140 -7.32 -20.05 -1.46
N HIS A 141 -7.97 -19.09 -0.82
CA HIS A 141 -9.22 -19.31 -0.07
C HIS A 141 -10.42 -19.58 -0.99
N PHE A 142 -10.63 -18.72 -1.99
CA PHE A 142 -11.83 -18.74 -2.84
C PHE A 142 -11.71 -19.57 -4.12
N ARG A 143 -10.58 -20.24 -4.41
CA ARG A 143 -10.31 -20.95 -5.66
C ARG A 143 -11.35 -22.01 -6.06
N HIS A 144 -12.12 -22.50 -5.11
CA HIS A 144 -13.17 -23.51 -5.33
C HIS A 144 -14.59 -22.98 -5.06
N ASP A 145 -14.75 -21.70 -4.75
CA ASP A 145 -16.06 -21.10 -4.52
C ASP A 145 -16.71 -20.74 -5.87
N PRO A 146 -17.81 -21.44 -6.27
CA PRO A 146 -18.47 -21.18 -7.54
C PRO A 146 -19.16 -19.81 -7.61
N ASN A 147 -19.34 -19.14 -6.46
CA ASN A 147 -19.95 -17.81 -6.39
C ASN A 147 -18.92 -16.67 -6.58
N MET A 148 -17.63 -16.98 -6.43
CA MET A 148 -16.56 -16.00 -6.61
C MET A 148 -16.17 -15.88 -8.09
N LEU A 149 -17.03 -15.26 -8.91
CA LEU A 149 -16.79 -15.13 -10.35
C LEU A 149 -15.64 -14.21 -10.72
N ARG A 150 -15.32 -13.24 -9.88
CA ARG A 150 -14.20 -12.30 -10.04
C ARG A 150 -13.56 -12.00 -8.70
N LEU A 151 -12.28 -12.31 -8.56
CA LEU A 151 -11.51 -12.01 -7.38
C LEU A 151 -10.95 -10.59 -7.47
N ASN A 152 -11.61 -9.66 -6.80
CA ASN A 152 -11.19 -8.27 -6.61
C ASN A 152 -11.53 -7.83 -5.19
N LEU A 153 -10.97 -6.72 -4.73
CA LEU A 153 -11.14 -6.23 -3.36
C LEU A 153 -12.63 -6.13 -2.97
N LYS A 154 -13.47 -5.54 -3.84
CA LYS A 154 -14.91 -5.37 -3.60
C LYS A 154 -15.63 -6.71 -3.36
N ASN A 155 -15.45 -7.67 -4.27
CA ASN A 155 -16.15 -8.95 -4.19
C ASN A 155 -15.66 -9.78 -3.00
N THR A 156 -14.36 -9.68 -2.68
CA THR A 156 -13.78 -10.33 -1.51
C THR A 156 -14.32 -9.72 -0.21
N CYS A 157 -14.41 -8.39 -0.13
CA CYS A 157 -15.06 -7.70 0.99
C CYS A 157 -16.50 -8.18 1.16
N GLN A 158 -17.26 -8.22 0.09
CA GLN A 158 -18.66 -8.67 0.11
C GLN A 158 -18.79 -10.12 0.60
N ALA A 159 -17.96 -11.03 0.09
CA ALA A 159 -17.98 -12.44 0.47
C ALA A 159 -17.59 -12.67 1.94
N LEU A 160 -16.67 -11.87 2.45
CA LEU A 160 -16.20 -11.93 3.84
C LEU A 160 -16.98 -11.01 4.79
N GLY A 161 -17.97 -10.24 4.33
CA GLY A 161 -18.71 -9.29 5.15
C GLY A 161 -17.84 -8.14 5.69
N VAL A 162 -16.85 -7.70 4.92
CA VAL A 162 -16.00 -6.54 5.22
C VAL A 162 -16.60 -5.30 4.59
N SER A 163 -16.74 -4.21 5.37
CA SER A 163 -17.19 -2.91 4.84
C SER A 163 -16.04 -2.19 4.15
N VAL A 164 -16.32 -1.56 3.00
CA VAL A 164 -15.34 -0.76 2.25
C VAL A 164 -16.04 0.42 1.56
N ASP A 165 -15.45 1.60 1.71
CA ASP A 165 -15.81 2.81 0.94
C ASP A 165 -14.69 3.04 -0.10
N ARG A 166 -14.90 2.54 -1.30
CA ARG A 166 -13.88 2.40 -2.35
C ARG A 166 -13.32 3.73 -2.83
N HIS A 167 -12.08 3.65 -3.35
CA HIS A 167 -11.32 4.78 -3.86
C HIS A 167 -11.02 5.84 -2.78
N LYS A 168 -10.86 5.35 -1.55
CA LYS A 168 -10.27 6.08 -0.44
C LYS A 168 -9.20 5.20 0.16
N PRO A 169 -7.92 5.54 0.04
CA PRO A 169 -6.81 4.66 0.47
C PRO A 169 -6.95 4.19 1.92
N ASP A 170 -7.40 5.06 2.82
CA ASP A 170 -7.66 4.66 4.22
C ASP A 170 -8.72 3.57 4.34
N SER A 171 -9.77 3.60 3.53
CA SER A 171 -10.82 2.56 3.53
C SER A 171 -10.35 1.29 2.83
N ASP A 172 -9.67 1.39 1.70
CA ASP A 172 -9.20 0.25 0.93
C ASP A 172 -8.10 -0.51 1.69
N ILE A 173 -7.19 0.20 2.38
CA ILE A 173 -6.17 -0.46 3.20
C ILE A 173 -6.75 -1.12 4.46
N ARG A 174 -7.76 -0.52 5.11
CA ARG A 174 -8.47 -1.16 6.22
C ARG A 174 -9.21 -2.41 5.78
N ALA A 175 -9.87 -2.37 4.62
CA ALA A 175 -10.53 -3.52 4.04
C ALA A 175 -9.53 -4.64 3.72
N THR A 176 -8.39 -4.30 3.13
CA THR A 176 -7.29 -5.24 2.85
C THR A 176 -6.75 -5.89 4.13
N TYR A 177 -6.52 -5.11 5.17
CA TYR A 177 -6.11 -5.61 6.49
C TYR A 177 -7.17 -6.54 7.10
N GLU A 178 -8.45 -6.19 7.07
CA GLU A 178 -9.54 -7.02 7.59
C GLU A 178 -9.68 -8.35 6.82
N ILE A 179 -9.52 -8.33 5.50
CA ILE A 179 -9.46 -9.53 4.67
C ILE A 179 -8.29 -10.40 5.12
N PHE A 180 -7.08 -9.82 5.21
CA PHE A 180 -5.90 -10.54 5.67
C PHE A 180 -6.16 -11.23 7.02
N LYS A 181 -6.66 -10.50 8.02
CA LYS A 181 -6.98 -11.03 9.36
C LYS A 181 -7.92 -12.23 9.31
N ARG A 182 -8.91 -12.22 8.43
CA ARG A 182 -9.90 -13.31 8.29
C ARG A 182 -9.36 -14.50 7.53
N LEU A 183 -8.33 -14.33 6.72
CA LEU A 183 -7.77 -15.40 5.90
C LEU A 183 -6.61 -16.14 6.55
N ILE A 184 -5.97 -15.55 7.57
CA ILE A 184 -4.83 -16.17 8.28
C ILE A 184 -5.23 -16.91 9.56
N VAL A 185 -6.51 -16.86 9.95
CA VAL A 185 -7.06 -17.57 11.13
C VAL A 185 -7.46 -18.99 10.78
#